data_adfb97b54b9863ebca933787ea24596b
#
_entry.id   adfb97b54b9863ebca933787ea24596b
#
_cell.length_a   1.000
_cell.length_b   1.000
_cell.length_c   1.000
_cell.angle_alpha   90.00
_cell.angle_beta   90.00
_cell.angle_gamma   90.00
#
_symmetry.space_group_name_H-M   'P 1'
#
loop_
_entity.id
_entity.type
_entity.pdbx_description
1 polymer ?
#
loop_
_entity_poly.entity_id
_entity_poly.type
_entity_poly.pdbx_seq_one_letter_code
_entity_poly.pdbx_strand_id
1 'polypeptide(L)'
;GLLGSLYSRHLARVFGERGDNPTPAQLLNDGVDYVPTQTSVVFAHHFASIAGAGPIVGPVIGVAFGWVPAVLWIVFGALLAGAVHDYSATFVSVRERGRSIAVIARQTLGVPAFILFVLLLIVLMVLVTAMFLILSTTALTSVYSAEKLRLDPGQTIFTLDQNGNALIGGIATMSVIIITATAPLMGWLYLIRKVPVLWCSILAMVICAVSVWIGVMYPVRMPTEVSFLPAIGASSSGQVLWMVGIALYCLLAAGLPVWIFLQSRDFLNVHILYVGIGVLMVGLL
;
A
#
# COMPACT_ATOMS: atom_id res chain seq x y z
N GLY A 1 5.12 3.28 -21.80
CA GLY A 1 5.30 3.36 -23.23
C GLY A 1 6.20 4.51 -23.69
N LEU A 2 6.33 4.68 -25.00
CA LEU A 2 7.27 5.63 -25.64
C LEU A 2 7.08 7.09 -25.15
N LEU A 3 5.83 7.54 -25.04
CA LEU A 3 5.50 8.88 -24.55
C LEU A 3 5.98 9.11 -23.10
N GLY A 4 5.80 8.11 -22.24
CA GLY A 4 6.27 8.18 -20.84
C GLY A 4 7.80 8.28 -20.75
N SER A 5 8.52 7.53 -21.58
CA SER A 5 10.00 7.57 -21.58
C SER A 5 10.55 8.89 -22.14
N LEU A 6 9.89 9.47 -23.13
CA LEU A 6 10.27 10.80 -23.67
C LEU A 6 10.01 11.89 -22.63
N TYR A 7 8.86 11.80 -21.96
CA TYR A 7 8.47 12.76 -20.94
C TYR A 7 9.38 12.69 -19.70
N SER A 8 9.72 11.49 -19.24
CA SER A 8 10.65 11.32 -18.11
C SER A 8 12.06 11.88 -18.43
N ARG A 9 12.56 11.67 -19.66
CA ARG A 9 13.83 12.26 -20.09
C ARG A 9 13.79 13.79 -20.16
N HIS A 10 12.65 14.35 -20.55
CA HIS A 10 12.46 15.81 -20.54
C HIS A 10 12.51 16.34 -19.10
N LEU A 11 11.78 15.72 -18.18
CA LEU A 11 11.79 16.09 -16.77
C LEU A 11 13.20 15.99 -16.16
N ALA A 12 13.90 14.88 -16.39
CA ALA A 12 15.28 14.69 -15.92
C ALA A 12 16.22 15.82 -16.37
N ARG A 13 16.07 16.28 -17.62
CA ARG A 13 16.85 17.44 -18.12
C ARG A 13 16.46 18.74 -17.44
N VAL A 14 15.15 19.00 -17.29
CA VAL A 14 14.65 20.23 -16.65
C VAL A 14 15.13 20.34 -15.21
N PHE A 15 15.10 19.23 -14.47
CA PHE A 15 15.57 19.17 -13.09
C PHE A 15 17.09 19.08 -12.94
N GLY A 16 17.82 18.85 -14.04
CA GLY A 16 19.29 18.74 -14.03
C GLY A 16 19.77 17.46 -13.34
N GLU A 17 19.03 16.35 -13.50
CA GLU A 17 19.41 15.06 -12.95
C GLU A 17 20.76 14.60 -13.48
N ARG A 18 21.64 14.14 -12.59
CA ARG A 18 22.95 13.58 -12.90
C ARG A 18 23.06 12.20 -12.26
N GLY A 19 23.25 11.17 -13.09
CA GLY A 19 23.33 9.79 -12.64
C GLY A 19 24.62 9.43 -11.89
N ASP A 20 25.64 10.30 -11.94
CA ASP A 20 26.92 10.15 -11.26
C ASP A 20 26.92 10.68 -9.83
N ASN A 21 25.92 11.46 -9.43
CA ASN A 21 25.82 11.97 -8.07
C ASN A 21 25.43 10.86 -7.08
N PRO A 22 26.21 10.65 -6.00
CA PRO A 22 25.84 9.68 -4.98
C PRO A 22 24.57 10.12 -4.24
N THR A 23 23.71 9.15 -3.92
CA THR A 23 22.47 9.40 -3.18
C THR A 23 22.74 9.66 -1.70
N PRO A 24 21.83 10.34 -0.97
CA PRO A 24 21.93 10.50 0.48
C PRO A 24 22.11 9.17 1.24
N ALA A 25 21.46 8.10 0.81
CA ALA A 25 21.61 6.78 1.40
C ALA A 25 23.04 6.21 1.27
N GLN A 26 23.80 6.62 0.24
CA GLN A 26 25.20 6.24 0.08
C GLN A 26 26.14 7.14 0.90
N LEU A 27 25.84 8.45 0.97
CA LEU A 27 26.70 9.43 1.66
C LEU A 27 26.54 9.43 3.17
N LEU A 28 25.31 9.20 3.65
CA LEU A 28 24.90 9.34 5.05
C LEU A 28 24.52 8.00 5.68
N ASN A 29 24.95 6.89 5.09
CA ASN A 29 24.58 5.56 5.54
C ASN A 29 24.84 5.36 7.05
N ASP A 30 23.76 5.26 7.83
CA ASP A 30 23.77 5.01 9.27
C ASP A 30 23.20 3.63 9.64
N GLY A 31 22.71 2.88 8.65
CA GLY A 31 22.08 1.57 8.82
C GLY A 31 20.67 1.60 9.42
N VAL A 32 20.11 2.78 9.68
CA VAL A 32 18.77 2.96 10.27
C VAL A 32 17.88 3.80 9.36
N ASP A 33 18.21 5.07 9.13
CA ASP A 33 17.43 6.02 8.32
C ASP A 33 17.94 6.08 6.89
N TYR A 34 19.24 5.93 6.68
CA TYR A 34 19.90 5.97 5.39
C TYR A 34 20.51 4.61 5.06
N VAL A 35 19.75 3.79 4.37
CA VAL A 35 20.17 2.43 4.00
C VAL A 35 20.15 2.27 2.48
N PRO A 36 21.33 2.09 1.83
CA PRO A 36 21.38 1.82 0.39
C PRO A 36 20.62 0.53 0.06
N THR A 37 19.60 0.66 -0.78
CA THR A 37 18.70 -0.44 -1.13
C THR A 37 18.70 -0.66 -2.65
N GLN A 38 18.48 -1.90 -3.09
CA GLN A 38 18.39 -2.22 -4.51
C GLN A 38 17.19 -1.52 -5.17
N THR A 39 17.39 -1.01 -6.38
CA THR A 39 16.37 -0.23 -7.12
C THR A 39 15.04 -0.98 -7.27
N SER A 40 15.08 -2.29 -7.52
CA SER A 40 13.87 -3.12 -7.64
C SER A 40 13.05 -3.19 -6.34
N VAL A 41 13.71 -3.19 -5.19
CA VAL A 41 13.05 -3.20 -3.87
C VAL A 41 12.47 -1.82 -3.57
N VAL A 42 13.22 -0.75 -3.86
CA VAL A 42 12.73 0.64 -3.73
C VAL A 42 11.53 0.87 -4.64
N PHE A 43 11.59 0.38 -5.88
CA PHE A 43 10.48 0.46 -6.82
C PHE A 43 9.25 -0.29 -6.31
N ALA A 44 9.41 -1.52 -5.80
CA ALA A 44 8.32 -2.31 -5.25
C ALA A 44 7.64 -1.60 -4.06
N HIS A 45 8.45 -1.05 -3.14
CA HIS A 45 7.95 -0.26 -2.01
C HIS A 45 7.21 1.00 -2.46
N HIS A 46 7.78 1.76 -3.38
CA HIS A 46 7.17 2.97 -3.93
C HIS A 46 5.85 2.66 -4.64
N PHE A 47 5.82 1.62 -5.49
CA PHE A 47 4.63 1.19 -6.20
C PHE A 47 3.53 0.72 -5.25
N ALA A 48 3.86 -0.10 -4.23
CA ALA A 48 2.91 -0.55 -3.22
C ALA A 48 2.34 0.62 -2.40
N SER A 49 3.17 1.63 -2.10
CA SER A 49 2.75 2.83 -1.36
C SER A 49 1.79 3.71 -2.16
N ILE A 50 2.01 3.84 -3.48
CA ILE A 50 1.12 4.60 -4.37
C ILE A 50 -0.19 3.84 -4.62
N ALA A 51 -0.12 2.51 -4.83
CA ALA A 51 -1.27 1.66 -5.11
C ALA A 51 -2.16 1.43 -3.87
N GLY A 52 -2.43 2.49 -3.12
CA GLY A 52 -3.35 2.49 -1.98
C GLY A 52 -4.82 2.56 -2.37
N ALA A 53 -5.68 2.85 -1.39
CA ALA A 53 -7.13 2.87 -1.60
C ALA A 53 -7.58 3.94 -2.62
N GLY A 54 -6.89 5.09 -2.70
CA GLY A 54 -7.21 6.16 -3.66
C GLY A 54 -7.22 5.69 -5.11
N PRO A 55 -6.10 5.15 -5.63
CA PRO A 55 -6.01 4.60 -6.98
C PRO A 55 -6.94 3.42 -7.28
N ILE A 56 -7.41 2.70 -6.27
CA ILE A 56 -8.34 1.57 -6.43
C ILE A 56 -9.78 2.06 -6.41
N VAL A 57 -10.17 2.78 -5.38
CA VAL A 57 -11.56 3.22 -5.15
C VAL A 57 -11.93 4.42 -6.03
N GLY A 58 -10.98 5.33 -6.27
CA GLY A 58 -11.19 6.53 -7.08
C GLY A 58 -11.70 6.24 -8.50
N PRO A 59 -11.06 5.36 -9.27
CA PRO A 59 -11.56 4.94 -10.59
C PRO A 59 -12.94 4.31 -10.55
N VAL A 60 -13.23 3.47 -9.56
CA VAL A 60 -14.54 2.82 -9.40
C VAL A 60 -15.63 3.87 -9.19
N ILE A 61 -15.40 4.86 -8.33
CA ILE A 61 -16.32 5.98 -8.12
C ILE A 61 -16.40 6.84 -9.38
N GLY A 62 -15.27 7.13 -10.01
CA GLY A 62 -15.21 7.94 -11.23
C GLY A 62 -16.04 7.39 -12.36
N VAL A 63 -16.03 6.06 -12.55
CA VAL A 63 -16.85 5.39 -13.59
C VAL A 63 -18.36 5.59 -13.37
N ALA A 64 -18.81 5.74 -12.13
CA ALA A 64 -20.23 6.03 -11.81
C ALA A 64 -20.69 7.39 -12.38
N PHE A 65 -19.77 8.33 -12.59
CA PHE A 65 -20.04 9.63 -13.22
C PHE A 65 -19.79 9.66 -14.74
N GLY A 66 -19.19 8.61 -15.27
CA GLY A 66 -18.90 8.43 -16.69
C GLY A 66 -17.52 7.81 -16.92
N TRP A 67 -17.49 6.71 -17.67
CA TRP A 67 -16.24 5.96 -17.87
C TRP A 67 -15.24 6.72 -18.76
N VAL A 68 -15.71 7.46 -19.78
CA VAL A 68 -14.82 8.19 -20.70
C VAL A 68 -14.03 9.29 -19.98
N PRO A 69 -14.67 10.25 -19.27
CA PRO A 69 -13.91 11.25 -18.51
C PRO A 69 -13.03 10.61 -17.43
N ALA A 70 -13.46 9.52 -16.78
CA ALA A 70 -12.66 8.81 -15.80
C ALA A 70 -11.37 8.25 -16.42
N VAL A 71 -11.45 7.55 -17.55
CA VAL A 71 -10.28 7.00 -18.25
C VAL A 71 -9.35 8.12 -18.73
N LEU A 72 -9.90 9.17 -19.36
CA LEU A 72 -9.10 10.31 -19.83
C LEU A 72 -8.35 10.98 -18.65
N TRP A 73 -9.02 11.20 -17.52
CA TRP A 73 -8.39 11.77 -16.35
C TRP A 73 -7.32 10.85 -15.75
N ILE A 74 -7.56 9.55 -15.68
CA ILE A 74 -6.56 8.59 -15.18
C ILE A 74 -5.31 8.62 -16.06
N VAL A 75 -5.47 8.56 -17.38
CA VAL A 75 -4.33 8.51 -18.32
C VAL A 75 -3.57 9.84 -18.33
N PHE A 76 -4.26 10.94 -18.58
CA PHE A 76 -3.61 12.25 -18.73
C PHE A 76 -3.25 12.86 -17.38
N GLY A 77 -4.11 12.72 -16.37
CA GLY A 77 -3.84 13.20 -15.01
C GLY A 77 -2.65 12.50 -14.37
N ALA A 78 -2.58 11.17 -14.49
CA ALA A 78 -1.43 10.43 -13.98
C ALA A 78 -0.13 10.77 -14.73
N LEU A 79 -0.18 10.93 -16.06
CA LEU A 79 1.02 11.22 -16.86
C LEU A 79 1.49 12.67 -16.68
N LEU A 80 0.59 13.65 -16.76
CA LEU A 80 0.95 15.06 -16.81
C LEU A 80 1.06 15.71 -15.43
N ALA A 81 0.18 15.36 -14.51
CA ALA A 81 0.16 15.94 -13.16
C ALA A 81 0.83 15.02 -12.13
N GLY A 82 0.37 13.77 -12.02
CA GLY A 82 0.85 12.83 -11.01
C GLY A 82 2.34 12.51 -11.15
N ALA A 83 2.79 12.13 -12.32
CA ALA A 83 4.20 11.80 -12.56
C ALA A 83 5.14 12.99 -12.32
N VAL A 84 4.73 14.21 -12.70
CA VAL A 84 5.52 15.42 -12.43
C VAL A 84 5.59 15.71 -10.95
N HIS A 85 4.46 15.63 -10.25
CA HIS A 85 4.38 15.86 -8.81
C HIS A 85 5.29 14.88 -8.06
N ASP A 86 5.14 13.58 -8.31
CA ASP A 86 5.88 12.55 -7.58
C ASP A 86 7.38 12.61 -7.89
N TYR A 87 7.74 12.80 -9.16
CA TYR A 87 9.13 12.96 -9.57
C TYR A 87 9.76 14.20 -8.93
N SER A 88 9.10 15.35 -8.99
CA SER A 88 9.63 16.60 -8.44
C SER A 88 9.78 16.55 -6.93
N ALA A 89 8.79 15.99 -6.21
CA ALA A 89 8.83 15.83 -4.76
C ALA A 89 10.00 14.93 -4.34
N THR A 90 10.15 13.79 -5.01
CA THR A 90 11.24 12.84 -4.75
C THR A 90 12.60 13.45 -5.09
N PHE A 91 12.73 14.08 -6.26
CA PHE A 91 13.98 14.71 -6.70
C PHE A 91 14.44 15.80 -5.74
N VAL A 92 13.54 16.69 -5.34
CA VAL A 92 13.84 17.78 -4.38
C VAL A 92 14.24 17.22 -3.02
N SER A 93 13.53 16.19 -2.52
CA SER A 93 13.89 15.53 -1.27
C SER A 93 15.29 14.89 -1.33
N VAL A 94 15.60 14.15 -2.39
CA VAL A 94 16.93 13.54 -2.58
C VAL A 94 18.03 14.60 -2.66
N ARG A 95 17.80 15.68 -3.41
CA ARG A 95 18.74 16.81 -3.51
C ARG A 95 18.99 17.48 -2.15
N GLU A 96 17.97 17.59 -1.33
CA GLU A 96 18.03 18.18 0.02
C GLU A 96 18.35 17.13 1.11
N ARG A 97 19.14 16.11 0.77
CA ARG A 97 19.63 15.06 1.68
C ARG A 97 18.53 14.20 2.32
N GLY A 98 17.47 13.90 1.59
CA GLY A 98 16.35 13.08 2.08
C GLY A 98 15.44 13.80 3.08
N ARG A 99 15.46 15.13 3.11
CA ARG A 99 14.60 15.91 4.03
C ARG A 99 13.14 15.90 3.58
N SER A 100 12.25 16.02 4.55
CA SER A 100 10.82 16.14 4.29
C SER A 100 10.49 17.48 3.62
N ILE A 101 9.42 17.49 2.81
CA ILE A 101 8.93 18.71 2.14
C ILE A 101 8.64 19.84 3.14
N ALA A 102 8.18 19.51 4.35
CA ALA A 102 7.94 20.50 5.41
C ALA A 102 9.24 21.24 5.80
N VAL A 103 10.34 20.52 5.98
CA VAL A 103 11.64 21.11 6.31
C VAL A 103 12.16 21.96 5.15
N ILE A 104 11.99 21.50 3.92
CA ILE A 104 12.36 22.23 2.71
C ILE A 104 11.54 23.53 2.60
N ALA A 105 10.22 23.47 2.84
CA ALA A 105 9.37 24.65 2.86
C ALA A 105 9.81 25.69 3.91
N ARG A 106 10.26 25.24 5.09
CA ARG A 106 10.82 26.16 6.10
C ARG A 106 12.04 26.91 5.59
N GLN A 107 12.91 26.24 4.87
CA GLN A 107 14.15 26.83 4.37
C GLN A 107 13.93 27.79 3.20
N THR A 108 12.95 27.52 2.37
CA THR A 108 12.68 28.30 1.15
C THR A 108 11.63 29.41 1.35
N LEU A 109 10.59 29.15 2.13
CA LEU A 109 9.44 30.04 2.30
C LEU A 109 9.36 30.67 3.72
N GLY A 110 10.17 30.19 4.66
CA GLY A 110 10.24 30.71 6.01
C GLY A 110 9.28 30.04 7.01
N VAL A 111 9.34 30.54 8.27
CA VAL A 111 8.64 29.94 9.40
C VAL A 111 7.11 29.96 9.31
N PRO A 112 6.44 31.06 8.87
CA PRO A 112 4.98 31.08 8.78
C PRO A 112 4.45 30.02 7.79
N ALA A 113 5.09 29.88 6.62
CA ALA A 113 4.74 28.86 5.63
C ALA A 113 4.95 27.45 6.17
N PHE A 114 6.01 27.21 6.92
CA PHE A 114 6.26 25.94 7.59
C PHE A 114 5.14 25.58 8.58
N ILE A 115 4.75 26.52 9.46
CA ILE A 115 3.67 26.27 10.44
C ILE A 115 2.36 25.92 9.74
N LEU A 116 1.97 26.73 8.74
CA LEU A 116 0.75 26.48 7.97
C LEU A 116 0.78 25.11 7.28
N PHE A 117 1.90 24.78 6.67
CA PHE A 117 2.11 23.50 5.97
C PHE A 117 2.04 22.31 6.94
N VAL A 118 2.68 22.40 8.11
CA VAL A 118 2.65 21.34 9.13
C VAL A 118 1.22 21.15 9.66
N LEU A 119 0.50 22.22 9.95
CA LEU A 119 -0.91 22.12 10.38
C LEU A 119 -1.78 21.44 9.31
N LEU A 120 -1.62 21.83 8.05
CA LEU A 120 -2.31 21.19 6.93
C LEU A 120 -1.97 19.70 6.85
N LEU A 121 -0.69 19.35 6.97
CA LEU A 121 -0.25 17.95 6.94
C LEU A 121 -0.84 17.14 8.11
N ILE A 122 -0.89 17.69 9.32
CA ILE A 122 -1.47 16.99 10.48
C ILE A 122 -2.96 16.68 10.20
N VAL A 123 -3.73 17.66 9.77
CA VAL A 123 -5.15 17.46 9.43
C VAL A 123 -5.29 16.43 8.31
N LEU A 124 -4.51 16.56 7.23
CA LEU A 124 -4.52 15.63 6.10
C LEU A 124 -4.19 14.20 6.56
N MET A 125 -3.13 14.01 7.37
CA MET A 125 -2.74 12.70 7.86
C MET A 125 -3.82 12.04 8.73
N VAL A 126 -4.48 12.81 9.60
CA VAL A 126 -5.60 12.31 10.40
C VAL A 126 -6.75 11.84 9.52
N LEU A 127 -7.16 12.65 8.54
CA LEU A 127 -8.25 12.30 7.63
C LEU A 127 -7.93 11.08 6.76
N VAL A 128 -6.72 11.05 6.19
CA VAL A 128 -6.27 9.93 5.35
C VAL A 128 -6.17 8.66 6.18
N THR A 129 -5.58 8.72 7.37
CA THR A 129 -5.47 7.56 8.27
C THR A 129 -6.83 7.03 8.67
N ALA A 130 -7.78 7.91 9.01
CA ALA A 130 -9.15 7.51 9.34
C ALA A 130 -9.85 6.82 8.16
N MET A 131 -9.71 7.38 6.95
CA MET A 131 -10.28 6.79 5.74
C MET A 131 -9.69 5.40 5.43
N PHE A 132 -8.37 5.28 5.49
CA PHE A 132 -7.70 3.98 5.28
C PHE A 132 -8.09 2.96 6.35
N LEU A 133 -8.24 3.38 7.60
CA LEU A 133 -8.66 2.51 8.68
C LEU A 133 -10.06 1.94 8.45
N ILE A 134 -11.01 2.79 8.04
CA ILE A 134 -12.37 2.39 7.69
C ILE A 134 -12.38 1.42 6.49
N LEU A 135 -11.69 1.77 5.41
CA LEU A 135 -11.65 0.94 4.21
C LEU A 135 -10.99 -0.42 4.47
N SER A 136 -9.88 -0.43 5.21
CA SER A 136 -9.16 -1.66 5.54
C SER A 136 -10.02 -2.57 6.41
N THR A 137 -10.64 -2.03 7.46
CA THR A 137 -11.52 -2.83 8.33
C THR A 137 -12.75 -3.34 7.59
N THR A 138 -13.35 -2.53 6.73
CA THR A 138 -14.47 -2.97 5.87
C THR A 138 -14.06 -4.12 4.95
N ALA A 139 -12.89 -4.03 4.33
CA ALA A 139 -12.37 -5.10 3.47
C ALA A 139 -12.08 -6.39 4.26
N LEU A 140 -11.42 -6.26 5.41
CA LEU A 140 -11.00 -7.39 6.25
C LEU A 140 -12.17 -8.08 6.98
N THR A 141 -13.30 -7.39 7.14
CA THR A 141 -14.51 -7.95 7.77
C THR A 141 -15.64 -8.22 6.78
N SER A 142 -15.38 -8.09 5.47
CA SER A 142 -16.39 -8.23 4.43
C SER A 142 -16.95 -9.64 4.35
N VAL A 143 -18.28 -9.72 4.23
CA VAL A 143 -19.06 -10.96 4.09
C VAL A 143 -19.99 -10.79 2.90
N TYR A 144 -20.05 -11.77 2.03
CA TYR A 144 -20.90 -11.75 0.83
C TYR A 144 -21.74 -12.99 0.73
N SER A 145 -23.03 -12.85 0.41
CA SER A 145 -23.90 -13.98 0.17
C SER A 145 -23.42 -14.83 -1.01
N ALA A 146 -23.56 -16.16 -0.91
CA ALA A 146 -23.21 -17.10 -1.97
C ALA A 146 -23.94 -16.76 -3.30
N GLU A 147 -25.17 -16.26 -3.22
CA GLU A 147 -25.96 -15.81 -4.36
C GLU A 147 -25.29 -14.62 -5.09
N LYS A 148 -24.83 -13.61 -4.34
CA LYS A 148 -24.13 -12.44 -4.90
C LYS A 148 -22.84 -12.83 -5.61
N LEU A 149 -22.14 -13.83 -5.11
CA LEU A 149 -20.92 -14.37 -5.69
C LEU A 149 -21.20 -15.40 -6.80
N ARG A 150 -22.49 -15.72 -7.08
CA ARG A 150 -22.90 -16.74 -8.04
C ARG A 150 -22.21 -18.08 -7.80
N LEU A 151 -22.07 -18.47 -6.53
CA LEU A 151 -21.44 -19.73 -6.16
C LEU A 151 -22.43 -20.88 -6.38
N ASP A 152 -21.94 -21.98 -6.91
CA ASP A 152 -22.72 -23.20 -7.06
C ASP A 152 -23.13 -23.74 -5.67
N PRO A 153 -24.37 -24.27 -5.51
CA PRO A 153 -24.86 -24.77 -4.24
C PRO A 153 -24.01 -25.90 -3.62
N GLY A 154 -23.20 -26.59 -4.42
CA GLY A 154 -22.31 -27.67 -3.99
C GLY A 154 -20.85 -27.32 -3.89
N GLN A 155 -20.48 -26.03 -4.00
CA GLN A 155 -19.09 -25.62 -3.93
C GLN A 155 -18.47 -25.89 -2.56
N THR A 156 -17.21 -26.30 -2.53
CA THR A 156 -16.44 -26.61 -1.31
C THR A 156 -15.22 -25.72 -1.11
N ILE A 157 -15.01 -24.75 -2.03
CA ILE A 157 -13.81 -23.88 -2.01
C ILE A 157 -13.91 -22.87 -0.88
N PHE A 158 -15.07 -22.20 -0.75
CA PHE A 158 -15.25 -21.16 0.27
C PHE A 158 -15.98 -21.72 1.49
N THR A 159 -15.45 -21.43 2.67
CA THR A 159 -16.15 -21.67 3.93
C THR A 159 -17.31 -20.68 4.05
N LEU A 160 -18.53 -21.21 4.17
CA LEU A 160 -19.73 -20.42 4.39
C LEU A 160 -20.02 -20.30 5.89
N ASP A 161 -20.62 -19.19 6.29
CA ASP A 161 -21.15 -19.01 7.64
C ASP A 161 -22.51 -19.72 7.79
N GLN A 162 -23.13 -19.63 9.00
CA GLN A 162 -24.44 -20.23 9.30
C GLN A 162 -25.56 -19.64 8.42
N ASN A 163 -25.38 -18.47 7.85
CA ASN A 163 -26.34 -17.77 7.00
C ASN A 163 -26.09 -17.98 5.49
N GLY A 164 -25.15 -18.85 5.12
CA GLY A 164 -24.79 -19.12 3.74
C GLY A 164 -23.94 -18.03 3.07
N ASN A 165 -23.23 -17.22 3.86
CA ASN A 165 -22.36 -16.17 3.35
C ASN A 165 -20.90 -16.60 3.34
N ALA A 166 -20.16 -16.21 2.30
CA ALA A 166 -18.73 -16.44 2.20
C ALA A 166 -17.93 -15.35 2.98
N LEU A 167 -16.99 -15.82 3.81
CA LEU A 167 -16.14 -14.98 4.66
C LEU A 167 -14.94 -14.43 3.89
N ILE A 168 -15.16 -13.63 2.86
CA ILE A 168 -14.10 -13.10 2.00
C ILE A 168 -13.10 -12.25 2.78
N GLY A 169 -13.61 -11.36 3.64
CA GLY A 169 -12.76 -10.57 4.54
C GLY A 169 -11.92 -11.41 5.49
N GLY A 170 -12.47 -12.53 5.97
CA GLY A 170 -11.74 -13.47 6.83
C GLY A 170 -10.57 -14.15 6.14
N ILE A 171 -10.71 -14.47 4.84
CA ILE A 171 -9.64 -15.00 3.99
C ILE A 171 -8.52 -13.96 3.86
N ALA A 172 -8.89 -12.73 3.51
CA ALA A 172 -7.94 -11.62 3.38
C ALA A 172 -7.20 -11.35 4.69
N THR A 173 -7.92 -11.38 5.82
CA THR A 173 -7.34 -11.18 7.15
C THR A 173 -6.30 -12.23 7.50
N MET A 174 -6.58 -13.52 7.26
CA MET A 174 -5.60 -14.57 7.51
C MET A 174 -4.36 -14.38 6.66
N SER A 175 -4.53 -14.05 5.38
CA SER A 175 -3.41 -13.77 4.46
C SER A 175 -2.57 -12.60 4.94
N VAL A 176 -3.18 -11.49 5.36
CA VAL A 176 -2.47 -10.31 5.89
C VAL A 176 -1.68 -10.64 7.15
N ILE A 177 -2.24 -11.44 8.06
CA ILE A 177 -1.54 -11.87 9.28
C ILE A 177 -0.28 -12.67 8.92
N ILE A 178 -0.39 -13.65 8.02
CA ILE A 178 0.74 -14.49 7.60
C ILE A 178 1.81 -13.66 6.90
N ILE A 179 1.44 -12.79 5.98
CA ILE A 179 2.36 -11.91 5.25
C ILE A 179 3.08 -10.98 6.23
N THR A 180 2.35 -10.39 7.17
CA THR A 180 2.91 -9.49 8.17
C THR A 180 3.91 -10.22 9.09
N ALA A 181 3.59 -11.44 9.51
CA ALA A 181 4.49 -12.26 10.33
C ALA A 181 5.76 -12.70 9.58
N THR A 182 5.67 -12.90 8.27
CA THR A 182 6.82 -13.33 7.43
C THR A 182 7.64 -12.17 6.88
N ALA A 183 7.16 -10.93 6.95
CA ALA A 183 7.84 -9.76 6.41
C ALA A 183 9.27 -9.55 6.95
N PRO A 184 9.56 -9.66 8.28
CA PRO A 184 10.91 -9.50 8.79
C PRO A 184 11.90 -10.53 8.23
N LEU A 185 11.43 -11.76 7.95
CA LEU A 185 12.24 -12.79 7.30
C LEU A 185 12.68 -12.37 5.90
N MET A 186 11.79 -11.76 5.14
CA MET A 186 12.13 -11.25 3.80
C MET A 186 13.17 -10.13 3.89
N GLY A 187 12.99 -9.18 4.82
CA GLY A 187 13.97 -8.13 5.05
C GLY A 187 15.35 -8.68 5.41
N TRP A 188 15.40 -9.67 6.27
CA TRP A 188 16.64 -10.35 6.64
C TRP A 188 17.31 -11.03 5.44
N LEU A 189 16.53 -11.71 4.58
CA LEU A 189 17.06 -12.41 3.41
C LEU A 189 17.71 -11.48 2.41
N TYR A 190 17.03 -10.40 1.97
CA TYR A 190 17.58 -9.56 0.91
C TYR A 190 18.54 -8.47 1.42
N LEU A 191 18.40 -7.97 2.66
CA LEU A 191 19.28 -6.94 3.21
C LEU A 191 20.53 -7.53 3.87
N ILE A 192 20.35 -8.51 4.77
CA ILE A 192 21.44 -9.06 5.56
C ILE A 192 22.13 -10.20 4.83
N ARG A 193 21.37 -11.16 4.31
CA ARG A 193 21.93 -12.31 3.56
C ARG A 193 22.26 -11.99 2.11
N LYS A 194 21.81 -10.82 1.61
CA LYS A 194 22.04 -10.35 0.23
C LYS A 194 21.62 -11.38 -0.84
N VAL A 195 20.55 -12.12 -0.56
CA VAL A 195 19.99 -13.08 -1.50
C VAL A 195 19.51 -12.31 -2.74
N PRO A 196 19.77 -12.81 -3.97
CA PRO A 196 19.29 -12.15 -5.20
C PRO A 196 17.77 -11.90 -5.15
N VAL A 197 17.34 -10.70 -5.57
CA VAL A 197 15.93 -10.28 -5.51
C VAL A 197 15.02 -11.25 -6.25
N LEU A 198 15.49 -11.89 -7.33
CA LEU A 198 14.70 -12.89 -8.06
C LEU A 198 14.25 -14.05 -7.16
N TRP A 199 15.16 -14.61 -6.36
CA TRP A 199 14.82 -15.68 -5.42
C TRP A 199 13.92 -15.21 -4.30
N CYS A 200 14.16 -14.00 -3.81
CA CYS A 200 13.25 -13.36 -2.84
C CYS A 200 11.85 -13.16 -3.43
N SER A 201 11.73 -12.76 -4.71
CA SER A 201 10.44 -12.61 -5.40
C SER A 201 9.71 -13.95 -5.58
N ILE A 202 10.44 -15.01 -5.96
CA ILE A 202 9.84 -16.34 -6.06
C ILE A 202 9.33 -16.80 -4.68
N LEU A 203 10.14 -16.64 -3.64
CA LEU A 203 9.73 -16.98 -2.27
C LEU A 203 8.51 -16.12 -1.83
N ALA A 204 8.51 -14.83 -2.14
CA ALA A 204 7.39 -13.94 -1.86
C ALA A 204 6.09 -14.43 -2.52
N MET A 205 6.15 -14.80 -3.80
CA MET A 205 4.99 -15.37 -4.51
C MET A 205 4.49 -16.66 -3.85
N VAL A 206 5.39 -17.55 -3.43
CA VAL A 206 5.03 -18.78 -2.72
C VAL A 206 4.36 -18.45 -1.37
N ILE A 207 4.94 -17.54 -0.58
CA ILE A 207 4.35 -17.11 0.70
C ILE A 207 2.96 -16.52 0.46
N CYS A 208 2.79 -15.68 -0.54
CA CYS A 208 1.51 -15.09 -0.90
C CYS A 208 0.48 -16.16 -1.30
N ALA A 209 0.84 -17.10 -2.17
CA ALA A 209 -0.04 -18.18 -2.59
C ALA A 209 -0.46 -19.07 -1.40
N VAL A 210 0.50 -19.46 -0.56
CA VAL A 210 0.27 -20.26 0.65
C VAL A 210 -0.61 -19.50 1.65
N SER A 211 -0.39 -18.18 1.83
CA SER A 211 -1.20 -17.36 2.74
C SER A 211 -2.66 -17.27 2.31
N VAL A 212 -2.91 -17.12 1.01
CA VAL A 212 -4.27 -17.13 0.45
C VAL A 212 -4.90 -18.51 0.61
N TRP A 213 -4.16 -19.58 0.30
CA TRP A 213 -4.65 -20.95 0.45
C TRP A 213 -5.02 -21.28 1.90
N ILE A 214 -4.18 -20.91 2.87
CA ILE A 214 -4.48 -21.05 4.30
C ILE A 214 -5.70 -20.21 4.68
N GLY A 215 -5.80 -18.98 4.15
CA GLY A 215 -6.95 -18.11 4.37
C GLY A 215 -8.27 -18.71 3.89
N VAL A 216 -8.25 -19.39 2.73
CA VAL A 216 -9.44 -20.11 2.22
C VAL A 216 -9.82 -21.27 3.13
N MET A 217 -8.85 -22.04 3.63
CA MET A 217 -9.10 -23.19 4.53
C MET A 217 -9.53 -22.75 5.93
N TYR A 218 -8.92 -21.68 6.44
CA TYR A 218 -9.11 -21.20 7.83
C TYR A 218 -9.38 -19.70 7.86
N PRO A 219 -10.54 -19.22 7.32
CA PRO A 219 -10.84 -17.80 7.35
C PRO A 219 -11.03 -17.31 8.78
N VAL A 220 -10.49 -16.14 9.08
CA VAL A 220 -10.67 -15.52 10.39
C VAL A 220 -12.13 -15.10 10.57
N ARG A 221 -12.77 -15.61 11.58
CA ARG A 221 -14.15 -15.23 11.94
C ARG A 221 -14.12 -14.06 12.91
N MET A 222 -14.83 -13.02 12.56
CA MET A 222 -14.92 -11.81 13.35
C MET A 222 -16.20 -11.80 14.17
N PRO A 223 -16.14 -11.45 15.46
CA PRO A 223 -17.34 -11.14 16.20
C PRO A 223 -18.00 -9.89 15.58
N THR A 224 -19.29 -9.97 15.29
CA THR A 224 -20.07 -8.83 14.81
C THR A 224 -20.36 -7.84 15.94
N GLU A 225 -20.46 -8.34 17.17
CA GLU A 225 -20.74 -7.57 18.38
C GLU A 225 -19.73 -7.87 19.47
N VAL A 226 -19.28 -6.83 20.15
CA VAL A 226 -18.36 -6.89 21.28
C VAL A 226 -18.91 -6.03 22.40
N SER A 227 -19.22 -6.66 23.52
CA SER A 227 -19.97 -6.06 24.64
C SER A 227 -19.29 -4.86 25.31
N PHE A 228 -17.96 -4.75 25.22
CA PHE A 228 -17.17 -3.67 25.84
C PHE A 228 -16.83 -2.52 24.92
N LEU A 229 -17.19 -2.59 23.62
CA LEU A 229 -16.94 -1.54 22.64
C LEU A 229 -18.25 -1.03 22.03
N PRO A 230 -18.44 0.30 21.92
CA PRO A 230 -19.58 0.86 21.23
C PRO A 230 -19.44 0.71 19.70
N ALA A 231 -20.55 0.62 19.01
CA ALA A 231 -20.59 0.85 17.56
C ALA A 231 -20.33 2.34 17.29
N ILE A 232 -19.59 2.64 16.22
CA ILE A 232 -19.25 4.01 15.84
C ILE A 232 -19.76 4.28 14.41
N GLY A 233 -20.72 5.17 14.27
CA GLY A 233 -21.33 5.46 12.98
C GLY A 233 -21.98 4.24 12.35
N ALA A 234 -21.56 3.86 11.14
CA ALA A 234 -22.05 2.69 10.44
C ALA A 234 -21.23 1.40 10.75
N SER A 235 -20.18 1.49 11.58
CA SER A 235 -19.31 0.36 11.90
C SER A 235 -19.82 -0.40 13.11
N SER A 236 -19.87 -1.73 13.02
CA SER A 236 -20.20 -2.61 14.15
C SER A 236 -19.10 -2.55 15.22
N SER A 237 -19.43 -2.95 16.46
CA SER A 237 -18.44 -3.00 17.55
C SER A 237 -17.29 -3.96 17.25
N GLY A 238 -17.51 -5.02 16.48
CA GLY A 238 -16.45 -5.90 15.97
C GLY A 238 -15.51 -5.21 14.98
N GLN A 239 -16.04 -4.37 14.09
CA GLN A 239 -15.21 -3.54 13.21
C GLN A 239 -14.39 -2.51 13.99
N VAL A 240 -14.98 -1.90 15.03
CA VAL A 240 -14.27 -0.98 15.93
C VAL A 240 -13.11 -1.67 16.63
N LEU A 241 -13.28 -2.91 17.07
CA LEU A 241 -12.19 -3.71 17.63
C LEU A 241 -11.02 -3.87 16.65
N TRP A 242 -11.34 -4.14 15.38
CA TRP A 242 -10.32 -4.20 14.33
C TRP A 242 -9.64 -2.86 14.07
N MET A 243 -10.40 -1.76 14.06
CA MET A 243 -9.82 -0.42 13.92
C MET A 243 -8.80 -0.14 15.03
N VAL A 244 -9.14 -0.48 16.27
CA VAL A 244 -8.23 -0.33 17.41
C VAL A 244 -7.00 -1.22 17.24
N GLY A 245 -7.18 -2.48 16.86
CA GLY A 245 -6.08 -3.43 16.63
C GLY A 245 -5.12 -2.95 15.52
N ILE A 246 -5.65 -2.48 14.40
CA ILE A 246 -4.85 -1.93 13.30
C ILE A 246 -4.15 -0.64 13.72
N ALA A 247 -4.81 0.25 14.46
CA ALA A 247 -4.20 1.48 14.95
C ALA A 247 -3.02 1.20 15.89
N LEU A 248 -3.18 0.26 16.83
CA LEU A 248 -2.10 -0.18 17.71
C LEU A 248 -0.94 -0.81 16.91
N TYR A 249 -1.27 -1.66 15.94
CA TYR A 249 -0.28 -2.23 15.03
C TYR A 249 0.50 -1.12 14.28
N CYS A 250 -0.19 -0.11 13.75
CA CYS A 250 0.45 1.00 13.06
C CYS A 250 1.37 1.82 13.98
N LEU A 251 0.96 2.05 15.23
CA LEU A 251 1.80 2.72 16.23
C LEU A 251 3.08 1.93 16.53
N LEU A 252 2.99 0.63 16.71
CA LEU A 252 4.14 -0.24 16.93
C LEU A 252 5.05 -0.27 15.69
N ALA A 253 4.47 -0.41 14.50
CA ALA A 253 5.21 -0.43 13.24
C ALA A 253 5.92 0.90 12.95
N ALA A 254 5.35 2.03 13.34
CA ALA A 254 5.97 3.35 13.18
C ALA A 254 7.23 3.55 14.04
N GLY A 255 7.37 2.78 15.11
CA GLY A 255 8.58 2.79 15.97
C GLY A 255 9.73 1.93 15.44
N LEU A 256 9.51 1.15 14.38
CA LEU A 256 10.52 0.27 13.80
C LEU A 256 11.18 0.91 12.57
N PRO A 257 12.47 0.64 12.30
CA PRO A 257 13.11 1.06 11.06
C PRO A 257 12.34 0.55 9.84
N VAL A 258 12.10 1.43 8.86
CA VAL A 258 11.27 1.18 7.67
C VAL A 258 11.71 -0.09 6.91
N TRP A 259 13.01 -0.31 6.78
CA TRP A 259 13.59 -1.42 6.04
C TRP A 259 13.35 -2.79 6.68
N ILE A 260 13.22 -2.85 8.02
CA ILE A 260 13.01 -4.13 8.73
C ILE A 260 11.60 -4.65 8.48
N PHE A 261 10.60 -3.77 8.51
CA PHE A 261 9.21 -4.18 8.58
C PHE A 261 8.36 -3.66 7.42
N LEU A 262 8.25 -2.35 7.25
CA LEU A 262 7.36 -1.76 6.26
C LEU A 262 7.81 -2.09 4.83
N GLN A 263 9.07 -1.85 4.50
CA GLN A 263 9.61 -2.11 3.17
C GLN A 263 9.55 -3.60 2.81
N SER A 264 9.83 -4.47 3.77
CA SER A 264 9.79 -5.91 3.58
C SER A 264 8.36 -6.43 3.37
N ARG A 265 7.39 -5.88 4.11
CA ARG A 265 5.96 -6.18 3.94
C ARG A 265 5.45 -5.70 2.58
N ASP A 266 5.83 -4.49 2.17
CA ASP A 266 5.42 -3.94 0.88
C ASP A 266 6.02 -4.72 -0.28
N PHE A 267 7.24 -5.23 -0.14
CA PHE A 267 7.85 -6.13 -1.10
C PHE A 267 7.03 -7.43 -1.27
N LEU A 268 6.47 -8.00 -0.20
CA LEU A 268 5.55 -9.13 -0.28
C LEU A 268 4.22 -8.74 -0.95
N ASN A 269 3.61 -7.66 -0.48
CA ASN A 269 2.29 -7.22 -0.93
C ASN A 269 2.26 -6.86 -2.42
N VAL A 270 3.33 -6.30 -2.96
CA VAL A 270 3.40 -5.93 -4.38
C VAL A 270 3.24 -7.15 -5.30
N HIS A 271 3.66 -8.34 -4.88
CA HIS A 271 3.52 -9.56 -5.67
C HIS A 271 2.05 -10.00 -5.77
N ILE A 272 1.27 -9.88 -4.68
CA ILE A 272 -0.19 -10.10 -4.72
C ILE A 272 -0.85 -9.10 -5.66
N LEU A 273 -0.43 -7.84 -5.60
CA LEU A 273 -0.97 -6.78 -6.44
C LEU A 273 -0.69 -7.05 -7.93
N TYR A 274 0.52 -7.46 -8.30
CA TYR A 274 0.86 -7.81 -9.68
C TYR A 274 0.06 -9.01 -10.19
N VAL A 275 -0.07 -10.05 -9.37
CA VAL A 275 -0.90 -11.22 -9.71
C VAL A 275 -2.36 -10.81 -9.85
N GLY A 276 -2.89 -10.02 -8.92
CA GLY A 276 -4.26 -9.52 -8.96
C GLY A 276 -4.56 -8.71 -10.21
N ILE A 277 -3.68 -7.76 -10.57
CA ILE A 277 -3.81 -6.98 -11.81
C ILE A 277 -3.73 -7.90 -13.04
N GLY A 278 -2.80 -8.85 -13.06
CA GLY A 278 -2.65 -9.81 -14.15
C GLY A 278 -3.91 -10.65 -14.35
N VAL A 279 -4.47 -11.19 -13.28
CA VAL A 279 -5.73 -11.96 -13.31
C VAL A 279 -6.90 -11.11 -13.80
N LEU A 280 -7.01 -9.87 -13.31
CA LEU A 280 -8.05 -8.95 -13.78
C LEU A 280 -7.92 -8.65 -15.29
N MET A 281 -6.70 -8.43 -15.78
CA MET A 281 -6.47 -8.20 -17.21
C MET A 281 -6.86 -9.42 -18.07
N VAL A 282 -6.51 -10.63 -17.62
CA VAL A 282 -6.89 -11.86 -18.31
C VAL A 282 -8.39 -12.11 -18.24
N GLY A 283 -9.03 -11.79 -17.13
CA GLY A 283 -10.49 -11.96 -16.97
C GLY A 283 -11.34 -10.94 -17.76
N LEU A 284 -10.71 -9.86 -18.27
CA LEU A 284 -11.36 -8.87 -19.13
C LEU A 284 -11.25 -9.20 -20.63
N LEU A 285 -10.38 -10.14 -21.00
CA LEU A 285 -10.20 -10.64 -22.39
C LEU A 285 -11.12 -11.82 -22.67
#